data_85eb2db5b643f92e609421e0976ebba6
#
_entry.id   85eb2db5b643f92e609421e0976ebba6
#
_cell.length_a   1.000
_cell.length_b   1.000
_cell.length_c   1.000
_cell.angle_alpha   90.00
_cell.angle_beta   90.00
_cell.angle_gamma   90.00
#
_symmetry.space_group_name_H-M   'P 1'
#
loop_
_entity.id
_entity.type
_entity.pdbx_description
1 polymer ?
#
loop_
_entity_poly.entity_id
_entity_poly.type
_entity_poly.pdbx_seq_one_letter_code
_entity_poly.pdbx_strand_id
1 'polypeptide(L)'
;MKKTMLGSLMIGMALILTACSGNGSGNNDKTVSVGILQVVQHGSLDQARKGFKAGLDQELKAHGSQIKVKYHDLNAQGDQANLNTMSQQLVQQKNDLLVGIATPAAQALAKKTTTTPTLVTAVTDLKAAGLVKSNQQPRTNVSGTSDLMPVGKQLKLLKSMAKGNKPIGIMYNSSEENSVLQVKIAKQYAQRYQIKLKVVSATSTNDIASVLAGLEGKISGLYLPTDNLMASAMKTIGQKTKAAKLPVVTGSIEMAQDGGTATYGLNFYELGEQTGKMAYDVLIKKKKPATMAVQTADKVHLYVNKANAKSIGLTADQIKQP
;
A
#
# COMPACT_ATOMS: atom_id res chain seq x y z
N MET A 1 51.99 70.62 42.53
CA MET A 1 51.33 71.71 43.29
C MET A 1 49.88 71.70 42.94
N LYS A 2 49.00 71.78 44.03
CA LYS A 2 47.59 72.08 44.09
C LYS A 2 46.63 70.98 43.46
N LYS A 3 45.94 70.05 44.19
CA LYS A 3 44.83 70.17 45.16
C LYS A 3 43.64 70.95 44.63
N THR A 4 42.55 70.20 44.45
CA THR A 4 41.16 70.39 45.07
C THR A 4 40.22 69.39 44.42
N MET A 5 39.62 68.45 45.05
CA MET A 5 38.57 68.31 46.05
C MET A 5 37.17 68.78 45.62
N LEU A 6 36.24 67.96 45.88
CA LEU A 6 34.76 68.09 46.01
C LEU A 6 33.98 67.84 44.74
N GLY A 7 32.87 67.12 44.73
CA GLY A 7 31.95 66.71 45.80
C GLY A 7 30.96 65.69 45.30
N SER A 8 30.47 64.90 46.19
CA SER A 8 29.40 63.90 46.07
C SER A 8 28.07 64.52 45.66
N LEU A 9 27.36 63.79 44.79
CA LEU A 9 25.88 63.79 44.84
C LEU A 9 25.38 62.41 44.42
N MET A 10 24.93 61.65 45.42
CA MET A 10 24.12 60.44 45.23
C MET A 10 22.73 60.88 44.82
N ILE A 11 22.29 60.42 43.65
CA ILE A 11 20.85 60.39 43.33
C ILE A 11 20.53 58.92 43.06
N GLY A 12 19.83 58.33 44.00
CA GLY A 12 19.28 56.98 43.93
C GLY A 12 18.16 56.97 42.86
N MET A 13 18.35 56.17 41.81
CA MET A 13 17.32 55.89 40.83
C MET A 13 16.87 54.41 41.05
N ALA A 14 15.72 54.29 41.75
CA ALA A 14 15.04 52.99 41.96
C ALA A 14 14.58 52.46 40.60
N LEU A 15 15.29 51.46 40.10
CA LEU A 15 14.86 50.65 38.95
C LEU A 15 13.75 49.74 39.42
N ILE A 16 12.51 50.09 39.10
CA ILE A 16 11.34 49.18 39.19
C ILE A 16 11.52 48.12 38.12
N LEU A 17 12.00 46.93 38.50
CA LEU A 17 11.92 45.74 37.69
C LEU A 17 10.49 45.25 37.63
N THR A 18 9.72 45.77 36.68
CA THR A 18 8.45 45.13 36.26
C THR A 18 8.81 43.80 35.59
N ALA A 19 8.77 42.72 36.38
CA ALA A 19 8.77 41.36 35.87
C ALA A 19 7.45 41.16 35.09
N CYS A 20 7.50 41.38 33.77
CA CYS A 20 6.50 40.83 32.87
C CYS A 20 6.65 39.29 32.91
N SER A 21 5.91 38.65 33.83
CA SER A 21 5.56 37.24 33.70
C SER A 21 4.67 37.10 32.46
N GLY A 22 5.30 37.09 31.32
CA GLY A 22 4.70 36.59 30.08
C GLY A 22 4.46 35.12 30.23
N ASN A 23 3.29 34.73 30.74
CA ASN A 23 2.79 33.38 30.66
C ASN A 23 2.47 33.10 29.19
N GLY A 24 3.54 32.98 28.39
CA GLY A 24 3.47 32.45 27.05
C GLY A 24 3.17 30.95 27.18
N SER A 25 1.90 30.62 27.28
CA SER A 25 1.43 29.31 26.88
C SER A 25 1.75 29.18 25.37
N GLY A 26 3.01 28.93 25.09
CA GLY A 26 3.43 28.43 23.79
C GLY A 26 2.75 27.09 23.62
N ASN A 27 1.61 27.11 22.96
CA ASN A 27 1.02 25.92 22.37
C ASN A 27 2.06 25.43 21.36
N ASN A 28 3.04 24.65 21.83
CA ASN A 28 3.99 23.96 20.98
C ASN A 28 3.16 22.89 20.24
N ASP A 29 2.46 23.33 19.19
CA ASP A 29 1.81 22.44 18.22
C ASP A 29 2.87 21.49 17.70
N LYS A 30 3.02 20.35 18.38
CA LYS A 30 4.01 19.35 18.00
C LYS A 30 3.64 18.81 16.64
N THR A 31 4.49 19.07 15.64
CA THR A 31 4.32 18.55 14.29
C THR A 31 5.16 17.28 14.12
N VAL A 32 4.58 16.26 13.52
CA VAL A 32 5.29 15.05 13.08
C VAL A 32 5.24 14.99 11.55
N SER A 33 6.31 14.47 10.95
CA SER A 33 6.44 14.34 9.51
C SER A 33 6.32 12.89 9.08
N VAL A 34 5.54 12.63 8.03
CA VAL A 34 5.33 11.31 7.47
C VAL A 34 5.62 11.33 5.98
N GLY A 35 6.66 10.60 5.57
CA GLY A 35 7.01 10.43 4.16
C GLY A 35 6.28 9.22 3.57
N ILE A 36 5.48 9.42 2.53
CA ILE A 36 4.73 8.36 1.86
C ILE A 36 5.28 8.15 0.45
N LEU A 37 5.68 6.92 0.14
CA LEU A 37 6.07 6.50 -1.19
C LEU A 37 5.08 5.48 -1.74
N GLN A 38 4.38 5.83 -2.83
CA GLN A 38 3.48 4.94 -3.57
C GLN A 38 4.13 4.52 -4.88
N VAL A 39 4.05 3.23 -5.25
CA VAL A 39 4.71 2.72 -6.47
C VAL A 39 4.11 3.29 -7.73
N VAL A 40 2.79 3.29 -7.86
CA VAL A 40 2.03 3.76 -9.02
C VAL A 40 0.61 4.14 -8.59
N GLN A 41 -0.07 4.93 -9.40
CA GLN A 41 -1.46 5.30 -9.14
C GLN A 41 -2.43 4.27 -9.73
N HIS A 42 -3.25 3.68 -8.89
CA HIS A 42 -4.46 2.92 -9.23
C HIS A 42 -5.38 2.79 -8.01
N GLY A 43 -6.63 2.38 -8.24
CA GLY A 43 -7.70 2.41 -7.25
C GLY A 43 -7.34 1.82 -5.89
N SER A 44 -6.76 0.61 -5.84
CA SER A 44 -6.43 -0.07 -4.57
C SER A 44 -5.40 0.71 -3.75
N LEU A 45 -4.30 1.19 -4.38
CA LEU A 45 -3.25 1.91 -3.66
C LEU A 45 -3.70 3.30 -3.21
N ASP A 46 -4.53 3.97 -4.01
CA ASP A 46 -5.11 5.26 -3.63
C ASP A 46 -6.05 5.11 -2.44
N GLN A 47 -6.82 4.03 -2.36
CA GLN A 47 -7.65 3.71 -1.19
C GLN A 47 -6.79 3.38 0.03
N ALA A 48 -5.73 2.58 -0.11
CA ALA A 48 -4.80 2.29 0.99
C ALA A 48 -4.16 3.57 1.55
N ARG A 49 -3.73 4.50 0.68
CA ARG A 49 -3.17 5.79 1.10
C ARG A 49 -4.19 6.66 1.83
N LYS A 50 -5.41 6.75 1.30
CA LYS A 50 -6.50 7.51 1.94
C LYS A 50 -6.85 6.92 3.30
N GLY A 51 -7.00 5.60 3.38
CA GLY A 51 -7.27 4.88 4.61
C GLY A 51 -6.15 5.08 5.64
N PHE A 52 -4.88 5.01 5.23
CA PHE A 52 -3.75 5.27 6.11
C PHE A 52 -3.84 6.64 6.80
N LYS A 53 -4.09 7.69 6.02
CA LYS A 53 -4.23 9.05 6.58
C LYS A 53 -5.44 9.15 7.50
N ALA A 54 -6.57 8.60 7.07
CA ALA A 54 -7.80 8.60 7.86
C ALA A 54 -7.65 7.84 9.19
N GLY A 55 -7.01 6.66 9.18
CA GLY A 55 -6.78 5.86 10.38
C GLY A 55 -5.85 6.55 11.38
N LEU A 56 -4.78 7.21 10.90
CA LEU A 56 -3.91 7.99 11.77
C LEU A 56 -4.65 9.20 12.37
N ASP A 57 -5.38 9.96 11.55
CA ASP A 57 -6.15 11.12 12.01
C ASP A 57 -7.25 10.73 12.99
N GLN A 58 -7.91 9.59 12.79
CA GLN A 58 -8.92 9.06 13.70
C GLN A 58 -8.34 8.74 15.07
N GLU A 59 -7.19 8.07 15.13
CA GLU A 59 -6.51 7.74 16.39
C GLU A 59 -6.03 9.01 17.12
N LEU A 60 -5.47 9.98 16.40
CA LEU A 60 -5.08 11.26 17.00
C LEU A 60 -6.27 11.97 17.64
N LYS A 61 -7.40 12.06 16.94
CA LYS A 61 -8.63 12.69 17.44
C LYS A 61 -9.22 11.91 18.62
N ALA A 62 -9.30 10.58 18.53
CA ALA A 62 -9.88 9.73 19.57
C ALA A 62 -9.13 9.84 20.92
N HIS A 63 -7.82 10.15 20.85
CA HIS A 63 -6.98 10.33 22.04
C HIS A 63 -6.70 11.80 22.39
N GLY A 64 -7.46 12.76 21.83
CA GLY A 64 -7.34 14.19 22.13
C GLY A 64 -5.97 14.80 21.77
N SER A 65 -5.25 14.20 20.84
CA SER A 65 -3.92 14.67 20.45
C SER A 65 -4.00 15.95 19.62
N GLN A 66 -3.20 16.97 20.00
CA GLN A 66 -3.05 18.23 19.26
C GLN A 66 -1.90 18.18 18.24
N ILE A 67 -1.33 16.99 18.00
CA ILE A 67 -0.23 16.82 17.06
C ILE A 67 -0.72 17.04 15.63
N LYS A 68 -0.03 17.90 14.90
CA LYS A 68 -0.24 18.09 13.45
C LYS A 68 0.64 17.12 12.66
N VAL A 69 0.07 16.50 11.63
CA VAL A 69 0.81 15.60 10.73
C VAL A 69 1.13 16.33 9.44
N LYS A 70 2.41 16.42 9.09
CA LYS A 70 2.88 16.90 7.79
C LYS A 70 3.18 15.70 6.90
N TYR A 71 2.44 15.57 5.80
CA TYR A 71 2.65 14.50 4.83
C TYR A 71 3.54 14.93 3.68
N HIS A 72 4.52 14.09 3.31
CA HIS A 72 5.32 14.22 2.11
C HIS A 72 4.98 13.04 1.19
N ASP A 73 4.01 13.25 0.30
CA ASP A 73 3.51 12.22 -0.61
C ASP A 73 4.30 12.22 -1.92
N LEU A 74 4.86 11.06 -2.28
CA LEU A 74 5.54 10.84 -3.56
C LEU A 74 4.95 9.61 -4.26
N ASN A 75 4.86 9.68 -5.60
CA ASN A 75 4.39 8.60 -6.44
C ASN A 75 5.42 8.34 -7.55
N ALA A 76 5.94 7.13 -7.59
CA ALA A 76 7.00 6.73 -8.52
C ALA A 76 6.48 6.42 -9.93
N GLN A 77 5.17 6.38 -10.15
CA GLN A 77 4.53 6.14 -11.44
C GLN A 77 4.96 4.83 -12.13
N GLY A 78 5.30 3.81 -11.33
CA GLY A 78 5.76 2.51 -11.81
C GLY A 78 7.22 2.48 -12.28
N ASP A 79 7.95 3.58 -12.11
CA ASP A 79 9.33 3.70 -12.57
C ASP A 79 10.34 3.36 -11.45
N GLN A 80 11.29 2.48 -11.76
CA GLN A 80 12.29 2.01 -10.80
C GLN A 80 13.32 3.10 -10.42
N ALA A 81 13.66 4.00 -11.34
CA ALA A 81 14.58 5.09 -11.05
C ALA A 81 13.90 6.12 -10.13
N ASN A 82 12.61 6.41 -10.36
CA ASN A 82 11.82 7.25 -9.47
C ASN A 82 11.71 6.64 -8.07
N LEU A 83 11.45 5.32 -7.94
CA LEU A 83 11.44 4.64 -6.66
C LEU A 83 12.75 4.84 -5.89
N ASN A 84 13.89 4.69 -6.58
CA ASN A 84 15.22 4.86 -5.99
C ASN A 84 15.46 6.32 -5.53
N THR A 85 15.16 7.29 -6.38
CA THR A 85 15.37 8.72 -6.11
C THR A 85 14.44 9.23 -5.01
N MET A 86 13.14 8.89 -5.10
CA MET A 86 12.13 9.35 -4.16
C MET A 86 12.29 8.72 -2.77
N SER A 87 12.69 7.45 -2.69
CA SER A 87 13.02 6.81 -1.40
C SER A 87 14.20 7.50 -0.72
N GLN A 88 15.25 7.85 -1.48
CA GLN A 88 16.39 8.62 -0.97
C GLN A 88 15.95 10.00 -0.48
N GLN A 89 15.13 10.71 -1.25
CA GLN A 89 14.60 12.03 -0.90
C GLN A 89 13.83 11.98 0.43
N LEU A 90 12.90 11.02 0.61
CA LEU A 90 12.12 10.90 1.83
C LEU A 90 12.98 10.61 3.07
N VAL A 91 14.04 9.82 2.92
CA VAL A 91 15.00 9.57 4.01
C VAL A 91 15.80 10.83 4.36
N GLN A 92 16.29 11.57 3.35
CA GLN A 92 17.02 12.82 3.55
C GLN A 92 16.18 13.92 4.20
N GLN A 93 14.88 13.93 3.99
CA GLN A 93 13.95 14.86 4.65
C GLN A 93 13.79 14.59 6.16
N LYS A 94 14.40 13.52 6.69
CA LYS A 94 14.37 13.16 8.12
C LYS A 94 12.94 13.02 8.66
N ASN A 95 12.07 12.37 7.89
CA ASN A 95 10.71 12.09 8.33
C ASN A 95 10.69 11.25 9.61
N ASP A 96 9.73 11.50 10.51
CA ASP A 96 9.56 10.74 11.76
C ASP A 96 9.05 9.32 11.49
N LEU A 97 8.34 9.12 10.38
CA LEU A 97 7.85 7.85 9.88
C LEU A 97 7.91 7.82 8.36
N LEU A 98 8.29 6.68 7.81
CA LEU A 98 8.15 6.39 6.38
C LEU A 98 7.01 5.40 6.15
N VAL A 99 6.31 5.55 5.03
CA VAL A 99 5.23 4.65 4.63
C VAL A 99 5.44 4.19 3.18
N GLY A 100 5.63 2.88 3.01
CA GLY A 100 5.70 2.25 1.69
C GLY A 100 4.35 1.67 1.29
N ILE A 101 3.81 2.11 0.16
CA ILE A 101 2.56 1.59 -0.40
C ILE A 101 2.88 0.74 -1.62
N ALA A 102 2.61 -0.56 -1.50
CA ALA A 102 2.99 -1.67 -2.36
C ALA A 102 4.44 -2.16 -2.15
N THR A 103 4.68 -3.43 -2.54
CA THR A 103 5.96 -4.13 -2.32
C THR A 103 7.17 -3.40 -2.90
N PRO A 104 7.17 -2.91 -4.15
CA PRO A 104 8.34 -2.23 -4.70
C PRO A 104 8.71 -0.94 -3.95
N ALA A 105 7.71 -0.16 -3.52
CA ALA A 105 7.93 1.07 -2.74
C ALA A 105 8.46 0.75 -1.33
N ALA A 106 7.92 -0.27 -0.67
CA ALA A 106 8.39 -0.76 0.61
C ALA A 106 9.86 -1.21 0.56
N GLN A 107 10.23 -1.98 -0.47
CA GLN A 107 11.60 -2.43 -0.71
C GLN A 107 12.56 -1.28 -1.01
N ALA A 108 12.12 -0.28 -1.79
CA ALA A 108 12.92 0.90 -2.08
C ALA A 108 13.26 1.68 -0.80
N LEU A 109 12.29 1.90 0.09
CA LEU A 109 12.51 2.55 1.39
C LEU A 109 13.42 1.71 2.30
N ALA A 110 13.17 0.41 2.43
CA ALA A 110 13.95 -0.48 3.29
C ALA A 110 15.43 -0.58 2.87
N LYS A 111 15.74 -0.42 1.59
CA LYS A 111 17.11 -0.35 1.07
C LYS A 111 17.83 0.96 1.43
N LYS A 112 17.10 2.04 1.74
CA LYS A 112 17.68 3.37 2.02
C LYS A 112 17.87 3.66 3.50
N THR A 113 17.13 3.00 4.38
CA THR A 113 17.25 3.20 5.82
C THR A 113 16.95 1.92 6.60
N THR A 114 17.75 1.69 7.64
CA THR A 114 17.52 0.62 8.64
C THR A 114 17.19 1.20 10.02
N THR A 115 17.09 2.52 10.12
CA THR A 115 16.89 3.22 11.41
C THR A 115 15.57 3.99 11.47
N THR A 116 15.17 4.66 10.38
CA THR A 116 13.89 5.37 10.36
C THR A 116 12.75 4.38 10.44
N PRO A 117 11.81 4.53 11.40
CA PRO A 117 10.63 3.69 11.44
C PRO A 117 9.89 3.68 10.12
N THR A 118 9.55 2.49 9.62
CA THR A 118 8.89 2.34 8.33
C THR A 118 7.68 1.42 8.49
N LEU A 119 6.51 1.89 8.09
CA LEU A 119 5.31 1.06 7.97
C LEU A 119 5.00 0.83 6.50
N VAL A 120 4.40 -0.32 6.22
CA VAL A 120 4.02 -0.68 4.85
C VAL A 120 2.56 -1.14 4.80
N THR A 121 1.90 -0.86 3.67
CA THR A 121 0.55 -1.33 3.38
C THR A 121 0.46 -1.78 1.92
N ALA A 122 -0.52 -2.60 1.60
CA ALA A 122 -0.65 -3.18 0.26
C ALA A 122 0.61 -3.96 -0.16
N VAL A 123 1.21 -4.69 0.77
CA VAL A 123 2.36 -5.58 0.55
C VAL A 123 1.91 -7.01 0.72
N THR A 124 2.10 -7.84 -0.29
CA THR A 124 1.56 -9.20 -0.31
C THR A 124 2.12 -10.08 0.80
N ASP A 125 3.44 -10.14 0.94
CA ASP A 125 4.10 -10.87 2.03
C ASP A 125 5.40 -10.16 2.43
N LEU A 126 5.43 -9.58 3.62
CA LEU A 126 6.56 -8.79 4.08
C LEU A 126 7.82 -9.65 4.29
N LYS A 127 7.65 -10.91 4.72
CA LYS A 127 8.78 -11.84 4.89
C LYS A 127 9.35 -12.27 3.54
N ALA A 128 8.49 -12.67 2.60
CA ALA A 128 8.93 -13.06 1.26
C ALA A 128 9.60 -11.89 0.52
N ALA A 129 9.11 -10.66 0.73
CA ALA A 129 9.71 -9.43 0.19
C ALA A 129 11.02 -9.00 0.88
N GLY A 130 11.51 -9.77 1.86
CA GLY A 130 12.77 -9.47 2.58
C GLY A 130 12.70 -8.27 3.52
N LEU A 131 11.50 -7.78 3.84
CA LEU A 131 11.28 -6.58 4.66
C LEU A 131 11.38 -6.88 6.17
N VAL A 132 11.01 -8.08 6.58
CA VAL A 132 10.99 -8.53 7.97
C VAL A 132 11.60 -9.93 8.12
N LYS A 133 12.07 -10.25 9.31
CA LYS A 133 12.62 -11.60 9.61
C LYS A 133 11.49 -12.63 9.77
N SER A 134 10.38 -12.22 10.39
CA SER A 134 9.13 -13.00 10.47
C SER A 134 7.95 -12.06 10.63
N ASN A 135 6.74 -12.54 10.30
CA ASN A 135 5.52 -11.72 10.45
C ASN A 135 5.16 -11.50 11.92
N GLN A 136 5.49 -12.42 12.83
CA GLN A 136 5.23 -12.29 14.27
C GLN A 136 6.23 -11.37 14.96
N GLN A 137 7.49 -11.43 14.56
CA GLN A 137 8.59 -10.62 15.09
C GLN A 137 9.42 -10.07 13.94
N PRO A 138 9.11 -8.87 13.44
CA PRO A 138 9.78 -8.27 12.29
C PRO A 138 11.30 -8.16 12.44
N ARG A 139 11.79 -7.72 13.61
CA ARG A 139 13.22 -7.54 13.94
C ARG A 139 13.99 -6.66 12.95
N THR A 140 13.28 -5.77 12.28
CA THR A 140 13.79 -4.73 11.38
C THR A 140 13.11 -3.40 11.75
N ASN A 141 13.49 -2.30 11.12
CA ASN A 141 12.78 -1.03 11.26
C ASN A 141 11.44 -1.01 10.47
N VAL A 142 11.02 -2.14 9.90
CA VAL A 142 9.82 -2.26 9.07
C VAL A 142 8.78 -3.15 9.76
N SER A 143 7.51 -2.74 9.68
CA SER A 143 6.31 -3.55 9.96
C SER A 143 5.14 -3.00 9.13
N GLY A 144 3.95 -3.54 9.28
CA GLY A 144 2.78 -3.04 8.55
C GLY A 144 1.70 -4.08 8.34
N THR A 145 0.97 -3.93 7.23
CA THR A 145 -0.15 -4.80 6.86
C THR A 145 0.11 -5.56 5.57
N SER A 146 -0.31 -6.83 5.56
CA SER A 146 -0.25 -7.73 4.40
C SER A 146 -1.59 -7.81 3.69
N ASP A 147 -1.56 -7.81 2.36
CA ASP A 147 -2.72 -7.98 1.49
C ASP A 147 -2.78 -9.34 0.79
N LEU A 148 -2.07 -10.35 1.31
CA LEU A 148 -2.04 -11.67 0.67
C LEU A 148 -3.44 -12.27 0.56
N MET A 149 -3.90 -12.41 -0.68
CA MET A 149 -5.21 -12.94 -1.01
C MET A 149 -5.24 -14.47 -1.05
N PRO A 150 -6.39 -15.08 -0.88
CA PRO A 150 -6.58 -16.52 -1.00
C PRO A 150 -6.56 -16.96 -2.47
N VAL A 151 -5.38 -16.99 -3.09
CA VAL A 151 -5.14 -17.28 -4.52
C VAL A 151 -5.87 -18.56 -4.96
N GLY A 152 -5.88 -19.59 -4.11
CA GLY A 152 -6.60 -20.83 -4.42
C GLY A 152 -8.12 -20.63 -4.55
N LYS A 153 -8.74 -19.82 -3.69
CA LYS A 153 -10.18 -19.48 -3.80
C LYS A 153 -10.47 -18.67 -5.07
N GLN A 154 -9.56 -17.74 -5.42
CA GLN A 154 -9.67 -16.94 -6.65
C GLN A 154 -9.57 -17.83 -7.91
N LEU A 155 -8.65 -18.79 -7.95
CA LEU A 155 -8.56 -19.74 -9.06
C LEU A 155 -9.77 -20.68 -9.12
N LYS A 156 -10.28 -21.14 -7.99
CA LYS A 156 -11.51 -21.96 -7.93
C LYS A 156 -12.71 -21.19 -8.45
N LEU A 157 -12.85 -19.92 -8.06
CA LEU A 157 -13.86 -19.00 -8.56
C LEU A 157 -13.75 -18.83 -10.07
N LEU A 158 -12.54 -18.61 -10.60
CA LEU A 158 -12.34 -18.49 -12.05
C LEU A 158 -12.71 -19.79 -12.78
N LYS A 159 -12.32 -20.93 -12.23
CA LYS A 159 -12.62 -22.23 -12.84
C LYS A 159 -14.13 -22.49 -12.90
N SER A 160 -14.92 -22.04 -11.92
CA SER A 160 -16.38 -22.19 -11.94
C SER A 160 -17.06 -21.36 -13.05
N MET A 161 -16.45 -20.25 -13.46
CA MET A 161 -16.93 -19.39 -14.54
C MET A 161 -16.39 -19.78 -15.92
N ALA A 162 -15.23 -20.43 -15.96
CA ALA A 162 -14.55 -20.81 -17.19
C ALA A 162 -15.27 -21.96 -17.90
N LYS A 163 -15.58 -21.80 -19.18
CA LYS A 163 -16.24 -22.82 -20.00
C LYS A 163 -15.24 -23.64 -20.83
N GLY A 164 -15.50 -24.94 -20.98
CA GLY A 164 -14.67 -25.83 -21.79
C GLY A 164 -13.37 -26.27 -21.13
N ASN A 165 -12.47 -26.88 -21.90
CA ASN A 165 -11.25 -27.56 -21.41
C ASN A 165 -9.95 -26.78 -21.68
N LYS A 166 -10.04 -25.52 -22.13
CA LYS A 166 -8.85 -24.69 -22.35
C LYS A 166 -8.24 -24.33 -21.00
N PRO A 167 -6.90 -24.08 -20.93
CA PRO A 167 -6.22 -23.68 -19.71
C PRO A 167 -6.76 -22.34 -19.19
N ILE A 168 -6.58 -22.10 -17.88
CA ILE A 168 -6.69 -20.79 -17.24
C ILE A 168 -5.45 -19.99 -17.60
N GLY A 169 -5.63 -18.79 -18.12
CA GLY A 169 -4.55 -17.83 -18.33
C GLY A 169 -4.17 -17.15 -17.01
N ILE A 170 -2.88 -16.91 -16.80
CA ILE A 170 -2.37 -16.00 -15.76
C ILE A 170 -1.49 -14.98 -16.45
N MET A 171 -1.77 -13.69 -16.24
CA MET A 171 -0.92 -12.60 -16.69
C MET A 171 -0.47 -11.77 -15.49
N TYR A 172 0.84 -11.48 -15.44
CA TYR A 172 1.45 -10.82 -14.30
C TYR A 172 2.71 -10.05 -14.69
N ASN A 173 3.18 -9.14 -13.82
CA ASN A 173 4.46 -8.48 -13.97
C ASN A 173 5.58 -9.34 -13.33
N SER A 174 6.46 -9.88 -14.16
CA SER A 174 7.58 -10.69 -13.68
C SER A 174 8.68 -9.91 -12.95
N SER A 175 8.65 -8.58 -12.99
CA SER A 175 9.57 -7.70 -12.26
C SER A 175 9.09 -7.38 -10.84
N GLU A 176 7.87 -7.79 -10.45
CA GLU A 176 7.32 -7.58 -9.11
C GLU A 176 7.32 -8.88 -8.29
N GLU A 177 8.04 -8.90 -7.16
CA GLU A 177 8.14 -10.09 -6.31
C GLU A 177 6.80 -10.54 -5.72
N ASN A 178 5.90 -9.60 -5.40
CA ASN A 178 4.53 -9.91 -4.98
C ASN A 178 3.77 -10.71 -6.03
N SER A 179 3.91 -10.36 -7.30
CA SER A 179 3.25 -11.03 -8.42
C SER A 179 3.86 -12.40 -8.66
N VAL A 180 5.20 -12.51 -8.65
CA VAL A 180 5.93 -13.79 -8.76
C VAL A 180 5.52 -14.76 -7.65
N LEU A 181 5.42 -14.31 -6.39
CA LEU A 181 4.97 -15.10 -5.26
C LEU A 181 3.55 -15.65 -5.49
N GLN A 182 2.61 -14.81 -5.88
CA GLN A 182 1.22 -15.21 -6.11
C GLN A 182 1.09 -16.19 -7.27
N VAL A 183 1.87 -16.01 -8.35
CA VAL A 183 1.93 -16.97 -9.46
C VAL A 183 2.51 -18.31 -9.02
N LYS A 184 3.53 -18.31 -8.14
CA LYS A 184 4.06 -19.55 -7.53
C LYS A 184 2.96 -20.28 -6.73
N ILE A 185 2.21 -19.58 -5.89
CA ILE A 185 1.08 -20.14 -5.13
C ILE A 185 0.01 -20.68 -6.10
N ALA A 186 -0.32 -19.92 -7.16
CA ALA A 186 -1.28 -20.31 -8.18
C ALA A 186 -0.87 -21.62 -8.89
N LYS A 187 0.41 -21.76 -9.27
CA LYS A 187 0.95 -22.97 -9.90
C LYS A 187 0.86 -24.17 -8.96
N GLN A 188 1.21 -24.00 -7.68
CA GLN A 188 1.11 -25.08 -6.67
C GLN A 188 -0.34 -25.54 -6.48
N TYR A 189 -1.28 -24.58 -6.39
CA TYR A 189 -2.70 -24.88 -6.31
C TYR A 189 -3.19 -25.60 -7.56
N ALA A 190 -2.85 -25.11 -8.74
CA ALA A 190 -3.26 -25.67 -10.02
C ALA A 190 -2.73 -27.11 -10.21
N GLN A 191 -1.49 -27.39 -9.81
CA GLN A 191 -0.91 -28.73 -9.82
C GLN A 191 -1.72 -29.69 -8.92
N ARG A 192 -2.03 -29.26 -7.69
CA ARG A 192 -2.78 -30.07 -6.73
C ARG A 192 -4.22 -30.40 -7.23
N TYR A 193 -4.86 -29.48 -7.93
CA TYR A 193 -6.23 -29.62 -8.39
C TYR A 193 -6.35 -29.87 -9.90
N GLN A 194 -5.25 -30.26 -10.55
CA GLN A 194 -5.18 -30.62 -11.99
C GLN A 194 -5.74 -29.52 -12.92
N ILE A 195 -5.55 -28.26 -12.56
CA ILE A 195 -5.96 -27.12 -13.38
C ILE A 195 -4.84 -26.82 -14.39
N LYS A 196 -5.16 -26.88 -15.69
CA LYS A 196 -4.20 -26.48 -16.73
C LYS A 196 -4.01 -24.95 -16.70
N LEU A 197 -2.76 -24.48 -16.65
CA LEU A 197 -2.40 -23.08 -16.68
C LEU A 197 -1.64 -22.71 -17.95
N LYS A 198 -1.89 -21.49 -18.44
CA LYS A 198 -1.05 -20.80 -19.42
C LYS A 198 -0.60 -19.48 -18.79
N VAL A 199 0.67 -19.42 -18.40
CA VAL A 199 1.24 -18.27 -17.68
C VAL A 199 2.04 -17.42 -18.65
N VAL A 200 1.76 -16.12 -18.65
CA VAL A 200 2.46 -15.09 -19.45
C VAL A 200 2.80 -13.89 -18.56
N SER A 201 3.81 -13.13 -18.95
CA SER A 201 4.19 -11.92 -18.24
C SER A 201 4.25 -10.71 -19.17
N ALA A 202 4.02 -9.52 -18.60
CA ALA A 202 4.29 -8.24 -19.20
C ALA A 202 5.06 -7.39 -18.19
N THR A 203 6.01 -6.58 -18.62
CA THR A 203 6.81 -5.72 -17.75
C THR A 203 6.56 -4.24 -17.98
N SER A 204 5.76 -3.91 -18.99
CA SER A 204 5.30 -2.56 -19.28
C SER A 204 3.82 -2.54 -19.70
N THR A 205 3.17 -1.41 -19.55
CA THR A 205 1.78 -1.22 -20.01
C THR A 205 1.65 -1.38 -21.53
N ASN A 206 2.70 -1.08 -22.27
CA ASN A 206 2.73 -1.20 -23.74
C ASN A 206 2.64 -2.67 -24.20
N ASP A 207 3.16 -3.60 -23.41
CA ASP A 207 3.18 -5.04 -23.74
C ASP A 207 1.83 -5.72 -23.51
N ILE A 208 1.00 -5.16 -22.63
CA ILE A 208 -0.25 -5.81 -22.17
C ILE A 208 -1.17 -6.17 -23.34
N ALA A 209 -1.34 -5.26 -24.28
CA ALA A 209 -2.25 -5.48 -25.41
C ALA A 209 -1.80 -6.64 -26.29
N SER A 210 -0.49 -6.76 -26.58
CA SER A 210 0.09 -7.84 -27.40
C SER A 210 0.10 -9.17 -26.67
N VAL A 211 0.42 -9.16 -25.37
CA VAL A 211 0.41 -10.36 -24.51
C VAL A 211 -1.00 -10.93 -24.40
N LEU A 212 -2.03 -10.08 -24.23
CA LEU A 212 -3.44 -10.49 -24.23
C LEU A 212 -3.87 -11.08 -25.57
N ALA A 213 -3.50 -10.46 -26.69
CA ALA A 213 -3.79 -10.99 -28.01
C ALA A 213 -3.17 -12.39 -28.21
N GLY A 214 -1.99 -12.64 -27.65
CA GLY A 214 -1.34 -13.96 -27.64
C GLY A 214 -2.11 -15.04 -26.85
N LEU A 215 -3.03 -14.64 -25.96
CA LEU A 215 -3.89 -15.53 -25.18
C LEU A 215 -5.28 -15.75 -25.79
N GLU A 216 -5.70 -14.89 -26.72
CA GLU A 216 -7.03 -14.92 -27.30
C GLU A 216 -7.32 -16.28 -27.94
N GLY A 217 -8.50 -16.82 -27.69
CA GLY A 217 -8.90 -18.16 -28.12
C GLY A 217 -8.14 -19.34 -27.52
N LYS A 218 -7.10 -19.11 -26.72
CA LYS A 218 -6.23 -20.17 -26.15
C LYS A 218 -6.49 -20.45 -24.67
N ILE A 219 -7.28 -19.61 -23.98
CA ILE A 219 -7.62 -19.75 -22.55
C ILE A 219 -9.13 -19.71 -22.35
N SER A 220 -9.61 -20.23 -21.21
CA SER A 220 -11.03 -20.25 -20.82
C SER A 220 -11.40 -19.21 -19.77
N GLY A 221 -10.43 -18.53 -19.19
CA GLY A 221 -10.55 -17.46 -18.21
C GLY A 221 -9.18 -16.88 -17.89
N LEU A 222 -9.14 -15.66 -17.36
CA LEU A 222 -7.91 -14.95 -17.02
C LEU A 222 -7.84 -14.65 -15.53
N TYR A 223 -6.77 -15.03 -14.89
CA TYR A 223 -6.41 -14.63 -13.52
C TYR A 223 -5.34 -13.55 -13.56
N LEU A 224 -5.60 -12.46 -12.83
CA LEU A 224 -4.66 -11.37 -12.59
C LEU A 224 -4.42 -11.30 -11.08
N PRO A 225 -3.21 -11.57 -10.59
CA PRO A 225 -2.91 -11.44 -9.17
C PRO A 225 -3.00 -10.00 -8.68
N THR A 226 -2.75 -9.74 -7.40
CA THR A 226 -2.52 -8.39 -6.89
C THR A 226 -1.21 -7.86 -7.47
N ASP A 227 -1.30 -7.20 -8.61
CA ASP A 227 -0.20 -6.79 -9.49
C ASP A 227 -0.39 -5.33 -9.87
N ASN A 228 0.61 -4.49 -9.61
CA ASN A 228 0.46 -3.04 -9.78
C ASN A 228 0.40 -2.63 -11.25
N LEU A 229 1.14 -3.32 -12.13
CA LEU A 229 1.09 -3.06 -13.57
C LEU A 229 -0.27 -3.46 -14.14
N MET A 230 -0.76 -4.66 -13.80
CA MET A 230 -2.08 -5.13 -14.25
C MET A 230 -3.19 -4.22 -13.73
N ALA A 231 -3.12 -3.79 -12.46
CA ALA A 231 -4.10 -2.89 -11.86
C ALA A 231 -4.14 -1.53 -12.57
N SER A 232 -2.98 -0.96 -12.92
CA SER A 232 -2.91 0.31 -13.66
C SER A 232 -3.49 0.22 -15.07
N ALA A 233 -3.51 -0.98 -15.67
CA ALA A 233 -3.98 -1.22 -17.02
C ALA A 233 -5.37 -1.87 -17.11
N MET A 234 -6.09 -2.01 -15.98
CA MET A 234 -7.34 -2.77 -15.91
C MET A 234 -8.41 -2.32 -16.91
N LYS A 235 -8.51 -1.03 -17.19
CA LYS A 235 -9.47 -0.52 -18.21
C LYS A 235 -9.21 -1.13 -19.58
N THR A 236 -7.96 -1.16 -20.00
CA THR A 236 -7.53 -1.75 -21.28
C THR A 236 -7.75 -3.26 -21.29
N ILE A 237 -7.35 -3.94 -20.20
CA ILE A 237 -7.54 -5.39 -20.03
C ILE A 237 -9.04 -5.73 -20.09
N GLY A 238 -9.86 -5.01 -19.31
CA GLY A 238 -11.30 -5.24 -19.24
C GLY A 238 -12.02 -5.04 -20.57
N GLN A 239 -11.64 -4.03 -21.37
CA GLN A 239 -12.20 -3.84 -22.69
C GLN A 239 -11.92 -5.03 -23.63
N LYS A 240 -10.68 -5.52 -23.67
CA LYS A 240 -10.28 -6.65 -24.52
C LYS A 240 -10.92 -7.98 -24.05
N THR A 241 -10.90 -8.26 -22.76
CA THR A 241 -11.47 -9.50 -22.21
C THR A 241 -12.99 -9.54 -22.33
N LYS A 242 -13.66 -8.38 -22.20
CA LYS A 242 -15.09 -8.23 -22.47
C LYS A 242 -15.44 -8.55 -23.93
N ALA A 243 -14.68 -8.00 -24.89
CA ALA A 243 -14.87 -8.31 -26.31
C ALA A 243 -14.70 -9.80 -26.61
N ALA A 244 -13.74 -10.46 -25.95
CA ALA A 244 -13.49 -11.90 -26.07
C ALA A 244 -14.48 -12.75 -25.24
N LYS A 245 -15.44 -12.16 -24.52
CA LYS A 245 -16.35 -12.83 -23.56
C LYS A 245 -15.60 -13.71 -22.55
N LEU A 246 -14.45 -13.29 -22.11
CA LEU A 246 -13.54 -14.03 -21.25
C LEU A 246 -13.77 -13.61 -19.78
N PRO A 247 -14.10 -14.54 -18.86
CA PRO A 247 -14.17 -14.21 -17.45
C PRO A 247 -12.81 -13.89 -16.86
N VAL A 248 -12.74 -12.85 -16.01
CA VAL A 248 -11.52 -12.38 -15.38
C VAL A 248 -11.70 -12.35 -13.87
N VAL A 249 -10.86 -13.09 -13.14
CA VAL A 249 -10.73 -12.96 -11.69
C VAL A 249 -9.46 -12.17 -11.37
N THR A 250 -9.61 -11.20 -10.50
CA THR A 250 -8.57 -10.21 -10.19
C THR A 250 -8.08 -10.34 -8.74
N GLY A 251 -6.92 -9.76 -8.45
CA GLY A 251 -6.32 -9.74 -7.11
C GLY A 251 -7.04 -8.80 -6.13
N SER A 252 -7.76 -7.77 -6.62
CA SER A 252 -8.45 -6.80 -5.76
C SER A 252 -9.86 -6.47 -6.25
N ILE A 253 -10.67 -5.87 -5.35
CA ILE A 253 -12.02 -5.41 -5.65
C ILE A 253 -11.97 -4.28 -6.69
N GLU A 254 -11.05 -3.33 -6.55
CA GLU A 254 -10.90 -2.20 -7.47
C GLU A 254 -10.54 -2.66 -8.89
N MET A 255 -9.65 -3.65 -9.02
CA MET A 255 -9.37 -4.25 -10.32
C MET A 255 -10.61 -4.91 -10.93
N ALA A 256 -11.44 -5.56 -10.10
CA ALA A 256 -12.71 -6.14 -10.59
C ALA A 256 -13.70 -5.04 -11.01
N GLN A 257 -13.75 -3.93 -10.29
CA GLN A 257 -14.58 -2.75 -10.64
C GLN A 257 -14.14 -2.13 -11.98
N ASP A 258 -12.84 -2.02 -12.20
CA ASP A 258 -12.25 -1.37 -13.37
C ASP A 258 -12.26 -2.23 -14.65
N GLY A 259 -12.73 -3.49 -14.57
CA GLY A 259 -12.86 -4.34 -15.77
C GLY A 259 -12.80 -5.84 -15.55
N GLY A 260 -12.55 -6.31 -14.33
CA GLY A 260 -12.65 -7.73 -14.00
C GLY A 260 -14.10 -8.20 -13.85
N THR A 261 -14.29 -9.50 -13.73
CA THR A 261 -15.61 -10.13 -13.56
C THR A 261 -15.95 -10.32 -12.09
N ALA A 262 -15.02 -10.83 -11.31
CA ALA A 262 -15.19 -11.10 -9.89
C ALA A 262 -13.85 -11.24 -9.17
N THR A 263 -13.89 -11.17 -7.84
CA THR A 263 -12.73 -11.48 -7.00
C THR A 263 -13.16 -11.91 -5.60
N TYR A 264 -12.29 -12.65 -4.91
CA TYR A 264 -12.21 -12.61 -3.46
C TYR A 264 -11.16 -11.57 -3.09
N GLY A 265 -11.58 -10.44 -2.54
CA GLY A 265 -10.71 -9.30 -2.25
C GLY A 265 -10.99 -8.70 -0.87
N LEU A 266 -10.03 -7.94 -0.38
CA LEU A 266 -10.14 -7.11 0.82
C LEU A 266 -10.48 -5.66 0.43
N ASN A 267 -10.86 -4.89 1.45
CA ASN A 267 -11.02 -3.45 1.33
C ASN A 267 -9.67 -2.76 1.61
N PHE A 268 -9.07 -2.16 0.58
CA PHE A 268 -7.77 -1.48 0.71
C PHE A 268 -7.82 -0.21 1.55
N TYR A 269 -8.97 0.45 1.62
CA TYR A 269 -9.15 1.58 2.53
C TYR A 269 -9.06 1.13 4.00
N GLU A 270 -9.77 0.06 4.38
CA GLU A 270 -9.72 -0.51 5.73
C GLU A 270 -8.31 -1.03 6.07
N LEU A 271 -7.61 -1.66 5.11
CA LEU A 271 -6.22 -2.07 5.29
C LEU A 271 -5.31 -0.87 5.55
N GLY A 272 -5.53 0.23 4.84
CA GLY A 272 -4.85 1.50 5.07
C GLY A 272 -5.15 2.06 6.46
N GLU A 273 -6.42 2.10 6.89
CA GLU A 273 -6.81 2.56 8.24
C GLU A 273 -6.10 1.74 9.33
N GLN A 274 -6.01 0.43 9.15
CA GLN A 274 -5.29 -0.45 10.07
C GLN A 274 -3.80 -0.06 10.17
N THR A 275 -3.17 0.26 9.04
CA THR A 275 -1.78 0.76 9.02
C THR A 275 -1.67 2.16 9.65
N GLY A 276 -2.68 3.01 9.49
CA GLY A 276 -2.77 4.31 10.14
C GLY A 276 -2.82 4.21 11.67
N LYS A 277 -3.56 3.23 12.22
CA LYS A 277 -3.55 2.91 13.66
C LYS A 277 -2.18 2.46 14.13
N MET A 278 -1.48 1.63 13.34
CA MET A 278 -0.08 1.28 13.65
C MET A 278 0.84 2.51 13.64
N ALA A 279 0.61 3.48 12.75
CA ALA A 279 1.38 4.72 12.71
C ALA A 279 1.21 5.56 13.98
N TYR A 280 0.01 5.63 14.54
CA TYR A 280 -0.24 6.24 15.85
C TYR A 280 0.60 5.57 16.94
N ASP A 281 0.65 4.25 16.98
CA ASP A 281 1.46 3.51 17.94
C ASP A 281 2.96 3.84 17.81
N VAL A 282 3.47 3.97 16.59
CA VAL A 282 4.87 4.34 16.33
C VAL A 282 5.14 5.80 16.69
N LEU A 283 4.33 6.73 16.19
CA LEU A 283 4.59 8.17 16.34
C LEU A 283 4.33 8.68 17.74
N ILE A 284 3.29 8.19 18.40
CA ILE A 284 2.80 8.69 19.69
C ILE A 284 3.25 7.79 20.84
N LYS A 285 2.96 6.49 20.78
CA LYS A 285 3.32 5.53 21.83
C LYS A 285 4.77 5.04 21.72
N LYS A 286 5.53 5.51 20.73
CA LYS A 286 6.96 5.19 20.50
C LYS A 286 7.23 3.69 20.37
N LYS A 287 6.24 2.91 19.92
CA LYS A 287 6.46 1.49 19.62
C LYS A 287 7.42 1.35 18.43
N LYS A 288 8.30 0.36 18.52
CA LYS A 288 9.27 0.07 17.45
C LYS A 288 8.68 -0.92 16.46
N PRO A 289 8.71 -0.68 15.14
CA PRO A 289 8.24 -1.64 14.13
C PRO A 289 8.86 -3.03 14.32
N ALA A 290 10.10 -3.11 14.81
CA ALA A 290 10.80 -4.37 15.07
C ALA A 290 10.05 -5.35 16.00
N THR A 291 9.16 -4.85 16.85
CA THR A 291 8.37 -5.63 17.82
C THR A 291 6.87 -5.65 17.49
N MET A 292 6.46 -4.98 16.44
CA MET A 292 5.06 -4.92 16.00
C MET A 292 4.79 -6.03 14.99
N ALA A 293 4.00 -7.03 15.34
CA ALA A 293 3.63 -8.09 14.40
C ALA A 293 2.99 -7.49 13.13
N VAL A 294 3.31 -8.10 11.99
CA VAL A 294 2.62 -7.81 10.73
C VAL A 294 1.16 -8.19 10.88
N GLN A 295 0.27 -7.30 10.46
CA GLN A 295 -1.16 -7.53 10.51
C GLN A 295 -1.69 -7.94 9.14
N THR A 296 -2.83 -8.60 9.11
CA THR A 296 -3.54 -8.99 7.89
C THR A 296 -4.94 -8.37 7.93
N ALA A 297 -5.59 -8.26 6.78
CA ALA A 297 -6.98 -7.85 6.73
C ALA A 297 -7.87 -8.88 7.44
N ASP A 298 -8.85 -8.39 8.21
CA ASP A 298 -9.76 -9.25 8.98
C ASP A 298 -10.71 -10.06 8.08
N LYS A 299 -11.08 -9.50 6.94
CA LYS A 299 -12.13 -10.09 6.08
C LYS A 299 -11.77 -10.00 4.60
N VAL A 300 -12.11 -11.07 3.90
CA VAL A 300 -12.06 -11.16 2.44
C VAL A 300 -13.47 -11.44 1.93
N HIS A 301 -13.94 -10.63 1.00
CA HIS A 301 -15.29 -10.69 0.48
C HIS A 301 -15.32 -11.14 -0.98
N LEU A 302 -16.37 -11.89 -1.37
CA LEU A 302 -16.67 -12.08 -2.77
C LEU A 302 -17.28 -10.80 -3.33
N TYR A 303 -16.63 -10.24 -4.33
CA TYR A 303 -17.14 -9.13 -5.13
C TYR A 303 -17.42 -9.62 -6.55
N VAL A 304 -18.57 -9.23 -7.10
CA VAL A 304 -18.97 -9.52 -8.49
C VAL A 304 -19.29 -8.22 -9.19
N ASN A 305 -18.59 -7.93 -10.27
CA ASN A 305 -18.94 -6.86 -11.20
C ASN A 305 -20.10 -7.32 -12.07
N LYS A 306 -21.32 -7.02 -11.61
CA LYS A 306 -22.57 -7.46 -12.28
C LYS A 306 -22.65 -6.99 -13.74
N ALA A 307 -22.20 -5.78 -14.04
CA ALA A 307 -22.20 -5.23 -15.39
C ALA A 307 -21.24 -5.99 -16.32
N ASN A 308 -20.02 -6.26 -15.84
CA ASN A 308 -19.04 -7.04 -16.59
C ASN A 308 -19.51 -8.49 -16.76
N ALA A 309 -19.98 -9.16 -15.70
CA ALA A 309 -20.52 -10.51 -15.76
C ALA A 309 -21.63 -10.63 -16.82
N LYS A 310 -22.64 -9.76 -16.78
CA LYS A 310 -23.72 -9.72 -17.77
C LYS A 310 -23.19 -9.56 -19.20
N SER A 311 -22.19 -8.70 -19.39
CA SER A 311 -21.63 -8.41 -20.73
C SER A 311 -20.92 -9.61 -21.38
N ILE A 312 -20.45 -10.57 -20.57
CA ILE A 312 -19.81 -11.83 -21.05
C ILE A 312 -20.74 -13.03 -20.98
N GLY A 313 -22.03 -12.79 -20.72
CA GLY A 313 -23.08 -13.86 -20.69
C GLY A 313 -23.11 -14.66 -19.41
N LEU A 314 -22.69 -14.08 -18.26
CA LEU A 314 -22.81 -14.65 -16.92
C LEU A 314 -23.81 -13.85 -16.09
N THR A 315 -24.56 -14.53 -15.22
CA THR A 315 -25.36 -13.86 -14.19
C THR A 315 -24.59 -13.87 -12.86
N ALA A 316 -24.89 -12.90 -12.00
CA ALA A 316 -24.28 -12.85 -10.66
C ALA A 316 -24.57 -14.13 -9.85
N ASP A 317 -25.76 -14.73 -10.03
CA ASP A 317 -26.19 -15.96 -9.34
C ASP A 317 -25.42 -17.21 -9.81
N GLN A 318 -24.86 -17.18 -11.01
CA GLN A 318 -23.97 -18.24 -11.52
C GLN A 318 -22.57 -18.13 -10.94
N ILE A 319 -22.19 -16.96 -10.41
CA ILE A 319 -20.90 -16.69 -9.77
C ILE A 319 -21.05 -16.96 -8.27
N LYS A 320 -21.23 -18.24 -7.92
CA LYS A 320 -21.43 -18.67 -6.53
C LYS A 320 -20.10 -18.81 -5.80
N GLN A 321 -20.17 -18.76 -4.46
CA GLN A 321 -19.04 -19.18 -3.62
C GLN A 321 -18.74 -20.66 -3.93
N PRO A 322 -17.55 -20.99 -4.42
CA PRO A 322 -17.15 -22.36 -4.73
C PRO A 322 -16.78 -23.15 -3.47
#